data_bf7eaa3732b5dde59db07d6a7e58ec16
#
_entry.id   bf7eaa3732b5dde59db07d6a7e58ec16
#
_cell.length_a   1.000
_cell.length_b   1.000
_cell.length_c   1.000
_cell.angle_alpha   90.00
_cell.angle_beta   90.00
_cell.angle_gamma   90.00
#
_symmetry.space_group_name_H-M   'P 1'
#
loop_
_entity.id
_entity.type
_entity.pdbx_description
1 polymer ?
#
loop_
_entity_poly.entity_id
_entity_poly.type
_entity_poly.pdbx_seq_one_letter_code
_entity_poly.pdbx_strand_id
1 'polypeptide(L)'
;LLQAGSSPKHRQELANKTGFSEHHILKWVNQADLFRVKGVGRQYAELLQSSGVDSVLELAQRRPDHLHAALKANNDKKRQVHLVPGAGTVGRWVDEAKKLPRIVTY
;
A
#
# COMPACT_ATOMS: atom_id res chain seq x y z
N LEU A 1 -12.36 7.61 -2.87
CA LEU A 1 -12.07 6.26 -3.38
C LEU A 1 -11.95 5.22 -2.28
N LEU A 2 -11.25 5.55 -1.20
CA LEU A 2 -11.02 4.58 -0.12
C LEU A 2 -12.33 4.08 0.49
N GLN A 3 -13.24 4.97 0.85
CA GLN A 3 -14.53 4.58 1.40
C GLN A 3 -15.43 3.91 0.37
N ALA A 4 -15.45 4.44 -0.85
CA ALA A 4 -16.27 3.88 -1.93
C ALA A 4 -15.81 2.48 -2.33
N GLY A 5 -14.53 2.16 -2.17
CA GLY A 5 -13.96 0.86 -2.52
C GLY A 5 -13.61 -0.02 -1.32
N SER A 6 -14.11 0.29 -0.12
CA SER A 6 -13.69 -0.38 1.12
C SER A 6 -14.11 -1.84 1.21
N SER A 7 -15.22 -2.24 0.58
CA SER A 7 -15.72 -3.61 0.63
C SER A 7 -15.80 -4.24 -0.76
N PRO A 8 -15.82 -5.59 -0.84
CA PRO A 8 -15.99 -6.27 -2.13
C PRO A 8 -17.25 -5.84 -2.88
N LYS A 9 -18.38 -5.66 -2.16
CA LYS A 9 -19.63 -5.22 -2.75
C LYS A 9 -19.51 -3.83 -3.39
N HIS A 10 -18.92 -2.87 -2.69
CA HIS A 10 -18.70 -1.53 -3.20
C HIS A 10 -17.77 -1.52 -4.40
N ARG A 11 -16.73 -2.35 -4.39
CA ARG A 11 -15.81 -2.47 -5.52
C ARG A 11 -16.50 -3.05 -6.74
N GLN A 12 -17.37 -4.02 -6.55
CA GLN A 12 -18.17 -4.58 -7.65
C GLN A 12 -19.10 -3.53 -8.25
N GLU A 13 -19.78 -2.74 -7.43
CA GLU A 13 -20.62 -1.65 -7.88
C GLU A 13 -19.83 -0.61 -8.69
N LEU A 14 -18.64 -0.25 -8.23
CA LEU A 14 -17.75 0.68 -8.95
C LEU A 14 -17.32 0.09 -10.29
N ALA A 15 -17.00 -1.20 -10.35
CA ALA A 15 -16.63 -1.87 -11.59
C ALA A 15 -17.76 -1.80 -12.60
N ASN A 16 -18.99 -2.05 -12.15
CA ASN A 16 -20.17 -1.99 -13.02
C ASN A 16 -20.44 -0.58 -13.54
N LYS A 17 -20.22 0.45 -12.72
CA LYS A 17 -20.46 1.84 -13.10
C LYS A 17 -19.40 2.41 -14.02
N THR A 18 -18.13 2.04 -13.82
CA THR A 18 -17.00 2.68 -14.50
C THR A 18 -16.47 1.89 -15.68
N GLY A 19 -16.77 0.59 -15.75
CA GLY A 19 -16.20 -0.30 -16.75
C GLY A 19 -14.81 -0.81 -16.42
N PHE A 20 -14.20 -0.37 -15.31
CA PHE A 20 -12.91 -0.90 -14.86
C PHE A 20 -13.12 -2.24 -14.15
N SER A 21 -12.12 -3.11 -14.21
CA SER A 21 -12.18 -4.40 -13.51
C SER A 21 -12.10 -4.20 -11.98
N GLU A 22 -12.70 -5.14 -11.25
CA GLU A 22 -12.59 -5.15 -9.78
C GLU A 22 -11.12 -5.21 -9.32
N HIS A 23 -10.28 -5.91 -10.06
CA HIS A 23 -8.85 -6.01 -9.78
C HIS A 23 -8.15 -4.64 -9.82
N HIS A 24 -8.41 -3.84 -10.84
CA HIS A 24 -7.87 -2.49 -10.95
C HIS A 24 -8.38 -1.59 -9.85
N ILE A 25 -9.66 -1.68 -9.52
CA ILE A 25 -10.26 -0.88 -8.45
C ILE A 25 -9.63 -1.25 -7.11
N LEU A 26 -9.46 -2.54 -6.84
CA LEU A 26 -8.82 -2.99 -5.60
C LEU A 26 -7.38 -2.47 -5.49
N LYS A 27 -6.63 -2.49 -6.58
CA LYS A 27 -5.27 -1.95 -6.59
C LYS A 27 -5.25 -0.47 -6.21
N TRP A 28 -6.14 0.33 -6.77
CA TRP A 28 -6.24 1.75 -6.45
C TRP A 28 -6.70 2.00 -5.02
N VAL A 29 -7.64 1.20 -4.54
CA VAL A 29 -8.13 1.27 -3.15
C VAL A 29 -7.01 0.92 -2.18
N ASN A 30 -6.25 -0.12 -2.44
CA ASN A 30 -5.10 -0.50 -1.62
C ASN A 30 -4.04 0.59 -1.61
N GLN A 31 -3.79 1.24 -2.74
CA GLN A 31 -2.86 2.36 -2.81
C GLN A 31 -3.37 3.54 -1.98
N ALA A 32 -4.65 3.86 -2.07
CA ALA A 32 -5.26 4.91 -1.24
C ALA A 32 -5.18 4.57 0.25
N ASP A 33 -5.31 3.28 0.59
CA ASP A 33 -5.15 2.81 1.96
C ASP A 33 -3.73 3.07 2.48
N LEU A 34 -2.71 2.79 1.67
CA LEU A 34 -1.32 3.04 2.05
C LEU A 34 -1.03 4.54 2.26
N PHE A 35 -1.74 5.42 1.57
CA PHE A 35 -1.59 6.87 1.76
C PHE A 35 -1.99 7.34 3.16
N ARG A 36 -2.72 6.53 3.92
CA ARG A 36 -3.08 6.84 5.31
C ARG A 36 -1.85 6.85 6.23
N VAL A 37 -0.78 6.18 5.82
CA VAL A 37 0.48 6.18 6.57
C VAL A 37 1.24 7.47 6.25
N LYS A 38 1.56 8.24 7.28
CA LYS A 38 2.27 9.50 7.10
C LYS A 38 3.62 9.29 6.43
N GLY A 39 3.87 10.05 5.38
CA GLY A 39 5.11 9.99 4.61
C GLY A 39 5.07 9.01 3.43
N VAL A 40 4.01 8.23 3.30
CA VAL A 40 3.84 7.33 2.14
C VAL A 40 3.06 8.08 1.07
N GLY A 41 3.78 8.63 0.09
CA GLY A 41 3.19 9.19 -1.11
C GLY A 41 3.09 8.15 -2.22
N ARG A 42 2.69 8.60 -3.41
CA ARG A 42 2.43 7.72 -4.55
C ARG A 42 3.63 6.84 -4.90
N GLN A 43 4.83 7.42 -4.97
CA GLN A 43 6.03 6.67 -5.35
C GLN A 43 6.38 5.59 -4.33
N TYR A 44 6.28 5.90 -3.05
CA TYR A 44 6.55 4.93 -2.00
C TYR A 44 5.46 3.88 -1.91
N ALA A 45 4.20 4.25 -2.14
CA ALA A 45 3.10 3.27 -2.21
C ALA A 45 3.33 2.28 -3.36
N GLU A 46 3.74 2.76 -4.53
CA GLU A 46 4.05 1.89 -5.66
C GLU A 46 5.24 0.97 -5.35
N LEU A 47 6.28 1.48 -4.69
CA LEU A 47 7.42 0.67 -4.29
C LEU A 47 7.03 -0.40 -3.28
N LEU A 48 6.20 -0.05 -2.30
CA LEU A 48 5.67 -1.01 -1.34
C LEU A 48 4.87 -2.10 -2.04
N GLN A 49 3.96 -1.73 -2.95
CA GLN A 49 3.15 -2.69 -3.68
C GLN A 49 4.00 -3.63 -4.53
N SER A 50 5.01 -3.13 -5.21
CA SER A 50 5.90 -3.97 -6.01
C SER A 50 6.82 -4.84 -5.14
N SER A 51 6.94 -4.54 -3.86
CA SER A 51 7.67 -5.34 -2.89
C SER A 51 6.77 -6.29 -2.09
N GLY A 52 5.51 -6.42 -2.49
CA GLY A 52 4.56 -7.36 -1.89
C GLY A 52 3.71 -6.80 -0.76
N VAL A 53 3.73 -5.48 -0.54
CA VAL A 53 2.94 -4.82 0.50
C VAL A 53 1.84 -4.00 -0.16
N ASP A 54 0.63 -4.53 -0.19
CA ASP A 54 -0.48 -3.91 -0.92
C ASP A 54 -1.35 -2.98 -0.06
N SER A 55 -1.36 -3.17 1.26
CA SER A 55 -2.30 -2.47 2.15
C SER A 55 -1.67 -2.15 3.49
N VAL A 56 -2.37 -1.33 4.28
CA VAL A 56 -1.98 -1.02 5.66
C VAL A 56 -1.91 -2.30 6.51
N LEU A 57 -2.86 -3.23 6.32
CA LEU A 57 -2.86 -4.49 7.04
C LEU A 57 -1.57 -5.29 6.79
N GLU A 58 -1.17 -5.40 5.52
CA GLU A 58 0.05 -6.12 5.16
C GLU A 58 1.30 -5.41 5.66
N LEU A 59 1.31 -4.08 5.60
CA LEU A 59 2.42 -3.28 6.14
C LEU A 59 2.59 -3.53 7.64
N ALA A 60 1.49 -3.59 8.38
CA ALA A 60 1.51 -3.83 9.82
C ALA A 60 2.10 -5.19 10.19
N GLN A 61 2.03 -6.16 9.29
CA GLN A 61 2.51 -7.53 9.52
C GLN A 61 3.97 -7.73 9.13
N ARG A 62 4.61 -6.76 8.50
CA ARG A 62 5.99 -6.90 8.01
C ARG A 62 7.01 -6.57 9.09
N ARG A 63 8.13 -7.26 9.04
CA ARG A 63 9.28 -6.92 9.88
C ARG A 63 10.03 -5.75 9.24
N PRO A 64 10.29 -4.67 9.98
CA PRO A 64 10.91 -3.47 9.39
C PRO A 64 12.25 -3.73 8.70
N ASP A 65 13.11 -4.56 9.30
CA ASP A 65 14.41 -4.89 8.73
C ASP A 65 14.30 -5.65 7.40
N HIS A 66 13.42 -6.65 7.35
CA HIS A 66 13.18 -7.42 6.14
C HIS A 66 12.52 -6.57 5.06
N LEU A 67 11.57 -5.73 5.44
CA LEU A 67 10.89 -4.85 4.49
C LEU A 67 11.87 -3.83 3.91
N HIS A 68 12.70 -3.22 4.75
CA HIS A 68 13.72 -2.27 4.28
C HIS A 68 14.64 -2.91 3.24
N ALA A 69 15.12 -4.12 3.51
CA ALA A 69 15.99 -4.86 2.59
C ALA A 69 15.27 -5.16 1.26
N ALA A 70 13.99 -5.56 1.33
CA ALA A 70 13.18 -5.84 0.14
C ALA A 70 12.95 -4.59 -0.70
N LEU A 71 12.65 -3.45 -0.07
CA LEU A 71 12.46 -2.18 -0.76
C LEU A 71 13.74 -1.74 -1.48
N LYS A 72 14.87 -1.87 -0.82
CA LYS A 72 16.17 -1.53 -1.40
C LYS A 72 16.48 -2.41 -2.59
N ALA A 73 16.35 -3.72 -2.46
CA ALA A 73 16.62 -4.67 -3.53
C ALA A 73 15.70 -4.45 -4.72
N ASN A 74 14.41 -4.20 -4.47
CA ASN A 74 13.44 -3.97 -5.52
C ASN A 74 13.70 -2.65 -6.25
N ASN A 75 14.07 -1.61 -5.52
CA ASN A 75 14.40 -0.32 -6.13
C ASN A 75 15.69 -0.37 -6.95
N ASP A 76 16.65 -1.17 -6.54
CA ASP A 76 17.88 -1.38 -7.31
C ASP A 76 17.57 -1.95 -8.70
N LYS A 77 16.52 -2.76 -8.81
CA LYS A 77 16.07 -3.34 -10.09
C LYS A 77 15.22 -2.38 -10.91
N LYS A 78 14.26 -1.71 -10.29
CA LYS A 78 13.21 -0.94 -10.99
C LYS A 78 13.40 0.56 -10.92
N ARG A 79 14.19 1.05 -9.99
CA ARG A 79 14.48 2.48 -9.80
C ARG A 79 13.22 3.34 -9.72
N GLN A 80 12.24 2.90 -8.94
CA GLN A 80 10.96 3.59 -8.77
C GLN A 80 11.07 4.88 -7.97
N VAL A 81 12.06 4.98 -7.08
CA VAL A 81 12.31 6.17 -6.27
C VAL A 81 13.80 6.52 -6.32
N HIS A 82 14.12 7.80 -6.17
CA HIS A 82 15.51 8.26 -6.10
C HIS A 82 16.16 7.88 -4.80
N LEU A 83 15.44 8.00 -3.71
CA LEU A 83 15.96 7.74 -2.36
C LEU A 83 15.09 6.68 -1.71
N VAL A 84 15.69 5.52 -1.46
CA VAL A 84 15.02 4.45 -0.72
C VAL A 84 14.84 4.93 0.72
N PRO A 85 13.63 4.76 1.31
CA PRO A 85 13.42 5.16 2.70
C PRO A 85 14.36 4.42 3.63
N GLY A 86 14.90 5.14 4.61
CA GLY A 86 15.81 4.54 5.59
C GLY A 86 15.11 3.55 6.50
N ALA A 87 15.90 2.71 7.19
CA ALA A 87 15.36 1.70 8.10
C ALA A 87 14.46 2.31 9.18
N GLY A 88 14.83 3.47 9.72
CA GLY A 88 14.02 4.17 10.72
C GLY A 88 12.69 4.64 10.18
N THR A 89 12.65 5.12 8.95
CA THR A 89 11.40 5.54 8.28
C THR A 89 10.48 4.35 8.05
N VAL A 90 11.02 3.25 7.55
CA VAL A 90 10.26 2.01 7.35
C VAL A 90 9.71 1.50 8.67
N GLY A 91 10.50 1.54 9.74
CA GLY A 91 10.06 1.15 11.08
C GLY A 91 8.88 1.99 11.57
N ARG A 92 8.92 3.31 11.34
CA ARG A 92 7.79 4.19 11.70
C ARG A 92 6.55 3.86 10.90
N TRP A 93 6.69 3.54 9.61
CA TRP A 93 5.55 3.16 8.78
C TRP A 93 4.88 1.89 9.30
N VAL A 94 5.67 0.87 9.66
CA VAL A 94 5.14 -0.37 10.23
C VAL A 94 4.43 -0.10 11.55
N ASP A 95 5.03 0.67 12.44
CA ASP A 95 4.44 1.03 13.73
C ASP A 95 3.15 1.81 13.57
N GLU A 96 3.12 2.77 12.66
CA GLU A 96 1.91 3.55 12.39
C GLU A 96 0.81 2.66 11.80
N ALA A 97 1.16 1.76 10.88
CA ALA A 97 0.21 0.83 10.30
C ALA A 97 -0.48 -0.04 11.35
N LYS A 98 0.24 -0.44 12.39
CA LYS A 98 -0.32 -1.22 13.50
C LYS A 98 -1.36 -0.45 14.30
N LYS A 99 -1.30 0.87 14.30
CA LYS A 99 -2.21 1.74 15.05
C LYS A 99 -3.42 2.18 14.24
N LEU A 100 -3.38 2.08 12.90
CA LEU A 100 -4.47 2.52 12.06
C LEU A 100 -5.60 1.49 12.04
N PRO A 101 -6.87 1.95 12.14
CA PRO A 101 -8.00 1.03 12.02
C PRO A 101 -8.11 0.51 10.59
N ARG A 102 -8.54 -0.75 10.47
CA ARG A 102 -8.77 -1.36 9.18
C ARG A 102 -9.99 -0.74 8.50
N ILE A 103 -9.85 -0.35 7.23
CA ILE A 103 -10.94 0.19 6.42
C ILE A 103 -11.26 -0.73 5.24
N VAL A 104 -10.22 -1.23 4.55
CA VAL A 104 -10.40 -2.08 3.37
C VAL A 104 -10.68 -3.51 3.82
N THR A 105 -11.73 -4.13 3.28
CA THR A 105 -12.06 -5.53 3.50
C THR A 105 -12.01 -6.29 2.18
N TYR A 106 -11.73 -7.58 2.28
CA TYR A 106 -11.54 -8.47 1.12
C TYR A 106 -12.59 -9.61 1.06
#